data_339745604a01846b37d5039ade246629
#
_entry.id   339745604a01846b37d5039ade246629
#
_cell.length_a   1.000
_cell.length_b   1.000
_cell.length_c   1.000
_cell.angle_alpha   90.00
_cell.angle_beta   90.00
_cell.angle_gamma   90.00
#
_symmetry.space_group_name_H-M   'P 1'
#
loop_
_entity.id
_entity.type
_entity.pdbx_description
1 polymer ?
#
loop_
_entity_poly.entity_id
_entity_poly.type
_entity_poly.pdbx_seq_one_letter_code
_entity_poly.pdbx_strand_id
1 'polypeptide(L)'
;MAFNNINPIAIDLFCGAGGLSLGLEQSNITVPLGVEINAIAAQTYTNNLNGNVLQDDIRNITGHEILEQLNLQVGELFLLAGCPPCQTFSSLQKDDVTNDARNNLIFEYTRLIRETRPLFILMENVPGLANGRGKQIFAQALAELEPTYHVLYDVLNCADYGVPQTRKRLVLHGIRNDVYQLLIQNQPNFKISLPSKTHTNNPQQNPNLLPWVTAGQALQNNALPAINAGQPAPVGYPNHETNGLAEINIQRIQYIRTHGGSRNCLPSHLQLPCHQRNNVGYSGVYGIIDATKPAPTMTGGCICYSKGRYGHPTEDRAISVREAA
;
A
#
# COMPACT_ATOMS: atom_id res chain seq x y z
N MET A 1 -22.93 25.65 -5.51
CA MET A 1 -23.59 24.45 -4.95
C MET A 1 -22.91 24.15 -3.63
N ALA A 2 -23.66 24.11 -2.53
CA ALA A 2 -23.09 23.69 -1.25
C ALA A 2 -22.86 22.16 -1.33
N PHE A 3 -21.66 21.69 -0.98
CA PHE A 3 -21.28 20.27 -0.98
C PHE A 3 -22.09 19.40 0.01
N ASN A 4 -22.99 20.03 0.80
CA ASN A 4 -23.78 19.40 1.87
C ASN A 4 -24.76 18.30 1.41
N ASN A 5 -24.97 18.09 0.10
CA ASN A 5 -25.87 17.07 -0.45
C ASN A 5 -25.20 16.17 -1.50
N ILE A 6 -23.88 16.18 -1.63
CA ILE A 6 -23.19 15.28 -2.55
C ILE A 6 -22.94 13.98 -1.76
N ASN A 7 -23.57 12.89 -2.21
CA ASN A 7 -23.15 11.55 -1.77
C ASN A 7 -21.76 11.29 -2.37
N PRO A 8 -20.68 11.20 -1.58
CA PRO A 8 -19.34 11.06 -2.11
C PRO A 8 -19.15 9.65 -2.66
N ILE A 9 -19.20 9.56 -3.99
CA ILE A 9 -18.97 8.29 -4.72
C ILE A 9 -17.56 8.28 -5.28
N ALA A 10 -16.81 7.23 -5.02
CA ALA A 10 -15.50 6.99 -5.61
C ALA A 10 -15.50 5.76 -6.52
N ILE A 11 -14.55 5.74 -7.45
CA ILE A 11 -14.16 4.57 -8.22
C ILE A 11 -12.71 4.26 -7.89
N ASP A 12 -12.39 2.96 -7.70
CA ASP A 12 -11.04 2.50 -7.41
C ASP A 12 -10.46 1.74 -8.60
N LEU A 13 -9.54 2.37 -9.32
CA LEU A 13 -8.84 1.77 -10.45
C LEU A 13 -7.62 0.98 -9.95
N PHE A 14 -7.41 -0.21 -10.52
CA PHE A 14 -6.39 -1.15 -10.05
C PHE A 14 -6.62 -1.55 -8.59
N CYS A 15 -7.86 -1.81 -8.25
CA CYS A 15 -8.33 -1.91 -6.86
C CYS A 15 -7.74 -3.11 -6.08
N GLY A 16 -7.17 -4.10 -6.79
CA GLY A 16 -6.64 -5.29 -6.13
C GLY A 16 -7.68 -6.00 -5.28
N ALA A 17 -7.32 -6.33 -4.05
CA ALA A 17 -8.22 -6.92 -3.06
C ALA A 17 -9.05 -5.89 -2.27
N GLY A 18 -8.99 -4.59 -2.64
CA GLY A 18 -9.87 -3.55 -2.09
C GLY A 18 -9.30 -2.75 -0.91
N GLY A 19 -7.99 -2.75 -0.69
CA GLY A 19 -7.41 -2.04 0.45
C GLY A 19 -7.65 -0.52 0.43
N LEU A 20 -7.56 0.12 -0.74
CA LEU A 20 -7.87 1.54 -0.91
C LEU A 20 -9.37 1.80 -0.75
N SER A 21 -10.21 0.98 -1.39
CA SER A 21 -11.67 1.06 -1.28
C SER A 21 -12.14 0.97 0.17
N LEU A 22 -11.61 0.02 0.96
CA LEU A 22 -11.92 -0.10 2.38
C LEU A 22 -11.56 1.18 3.15
N GLY A 23 -10.40 1.77 2.88
CA GLY A 23 -10.00 3.04 3.50
C GLY A 23 -10.92 4.21 3.14
N LEU A 24 -11.39 4.26 1.91
CA LEU A 24 -12.36 5.26 1.45
C LEU A 24 -13.72 5.05 2.12
N GLU A 25 -14.23 3.82 2.21
CA GLU A 25 -15.48 3.51 2.89
C GLU A 25 -15.44 3.84 4.38
N GLN A 26 -14.32 3.56 5.06
CA GLN A 26 -14.09 3.97 6.44
C GLN A 26 -14.06 5.50 6.62
N SER A 27 -13.83 6.23 5.54
CA SER A 27 -13.86 7.70 5.48
C SER A 27 -15.23 8.23 5.01
N ASN A 28 -16.29 7.41 4.98
CA ASN A 28 -17.64 7.72 4.51
C ASN A 28 -17.69 8.12 3.02
N ILE A 29 -16.81 7.55 2.20
CA ILE A 29 -16.84 7.66 0.74
C ILE A 29 -17.30 6.30 0.20
N THR A 30 -18.43 6.25 -0.49
CA THR A 30 -18.96 5.01 -1.08
C THR A 30 -18.14 4.63 -2.31
N VAL A 31 -17.72 3.36 -2.41
CA VAL A 31 -16.98 2.83 -3.57
C VAL A 31 -17.80 1.74 -4.26
N PRO A 32 -18.75 2.10 -5.13
CA PRO A 32 -19.64 1.13 -5.78
C PRO A 32 -18.94 0.32 -6.87
N LEU A 33 -17.80 0.77 -7.38
CA LEU A 33 -17.11 0.16 -8.51
C LEU A 33 -15.60 0.19 -8.35
N GLY A 34 -14.97 -0.99 -8.49
CA GLY A 34 -13.54 -1.16 -8.69
C GLY A 34 -13.21 -1.70 -10.09
N VAL A 35 -11.96 -1.54 -10.53
CA VAL A 35 -11.43 -2.11 -11.77
C VAL A 35 -10.18 -2.93 -11.43
N GLU A 36 -10.17 -4.23 -11.81
CA GLU A 36 -9.04 -5.13 -11.52
C GLU A 36 -8.96 -6.23 -12.58
N ILE A 37 -7.77 -6.49 -13.10
CA ILE A 37 -7.53 -7.55 -14.10
C ILE A 37 -7.39 -8.94 -13.48
N ASN A 38 -6.88 -9.01 -12.23
CA ASN A 38 -6.62 -10.27 -11.56
C ASN A 38 -7.89 -10.86 -10.94
N ALA A 39 -8.34 -12.00 -11.46
CA ALA A 39 -9.58 -12.66 -11.02
C ALA A 39 -9.61 -13.00 -9.52
N ILE A 40 -8.47 -13.42 -8.94
CA ILE A 40 -8.40 -13.78 -7.50
C ILE A 40 -8.50 -12.52 -6.64
N ALA A 41 -7.87 -11.43 -7.04
CA ALA A 41 -7.96 -10.16 -6.35
C ALA A 41 -9.39 -9.59 -6.44
N ALA A 42 -10.00 -9.59 -7.63
CA ALA A 42 -11.38 -9.17 -7.86
C ALA A 42 -12.38 -10.00 -7.02
N GLN A 43 -12.20 -11.32 -6.95
CA GLN A 43 -13.01 -12.19 -6.10
C GLN A 43 -12.84 -11.86 -4.61
N THR A 44 -11.62 -11.55 -4.16
CA THR A 44 -11.35 -11.15 -2.78
C THR A 44 -12.04 -9.82 -2.47
N TYR A 45 -12.00 -8.88 -3.40
CA TYR A 45 -12.69 -7.60 -3.30
C TYR A 45 -14.21 -7.82 -3.08
N THR A 46 -14.86 -8.53 -4.01
CA THR A 46 -16.32 -8.75 -3.96
C THR A 46 -16.79 -9.58 -2.75
N ASN A 47 -15.92 -10.42 -2.20
CA ASN A 47 -16.24 -11.18 -0.99
C ASN A 47 -16.18 -10.34 0.30
N ASN A 48 -15.50 -9.20 0.29
CA ASN A 48 -15.24 -8.42 1.51
C ASN A 48 -15.78 -6.99 1.47
N LEU A 49 -16.11 -6.46 0.29
CA LEU A 49 -16.61 -5.11 0.09
C LEU A 49 -17.96 -5.13 -0.64
N ASN A 50 -18.72 -4.05 -0.51
CA ASN A 50 -20.06 -3.93 -1.11
C ASN A 50 -20.03 -3.48 -2.58
N GLY A 51 -18.87 -3.05 -3.10
CA GLY A 51 -18.73 -2.60 -4.48
C GLY A 51 -18.60 -3.76 -5.47
N ASN A 52 -19.00 -3.49 -6.71
CA ASN A 52 -18.77 -4.39 -7.85
C ASN A 52 -17.34 -4.23 -8.39
N VAL A 53 -16.86 -5.23 -9.13
CA VAL A 53 -15.57 -5.14 -9.85
C VAL A 53 -15.77 -5.39 -11.33
N LEU A 54 -15.31 -4.45 -12.16
CA LEU A 54 -15.06 -4.71 -13.57
C LEU A 54 -13.76 -5.48 -13.69
N GLN A 55 -13.89 -6.79 -13.92
CA GLN A 55 -12.73 -7.66 -14.08
C GLN A 55 -12.26 -7.62 -15.53
N ASP A 56 -11.48 -6.61 -15.90
CA ASP A 56 -10.92 -6.45 -17.24
C ASP A 56 -9.60 -5.68 -17.20
N ASP A 57 -8.91 -5.67 -18.34
CA ASP A 57 -7.75 -4.80 -18.56
C ASP A 57 -8.22 -3.34 -18.65
N ILE A 58 -7.62 -2.47 -17.86
CA ILE A 58 -7.95 -1.03 -17.83
C ILE A 58 -7.91 -0.38 -19.22
N ARG A 59 -7.11 -0.91 -20.14
CA ARG A 59 -6.98 -0.43 -21.52
C ARG A 59 -8.23 -0.66 -22.36
N ASN A 60 -9.05 -1.63 -22.00
CA ASN A 60 -10.31 -1.94 -22.66
C ASN A 60 -11.48 -1.13 -22.12
N ILE A 61 -11.33 -0.48 -20.96
CA ILE A 61 -12.40 0.23 -20.23
C ILE A 61 -12.37 1.70 -20.61
N THR A 62 -13.56 2.26 -20.89
CA THR A 62 -13.73 3.69 -21.17
C THR A 62 -14.35 4.43 -19.98
N GLY A 63 -14.10 5.74 -19.90
CA GLY A 63 -14.76 6.59 -18.89
C GLY A 63 -16.26 6.62 -19.05
N HIS A 64 -16.78 6.46 -20.27
CA HIS A 64 -18.22 6.39 -20.54
C HIS A 64 -18.85 5.15 -19.89
N GLU A 65 -18.28 3.96 -20.11
CA GLU A 65 -18.76 2.71 -19.50
C GLU A 65 -18.79 2.79 -17.98
N ILE A 66 -17.75 3.38 -17.37
CA ILE A 66 -17.67 3.60 -15.93
C ILE A 66 -18.81 4.50 -15.43
N LEU A 67 -19.03 5.63 -16.09
CA LEU A 67 -20.05 6.60 -15.69
C LEU A 67 -21.46 6.07 -15.93
N GLU A 68 -21.68 5.34 -17.03
CA GLU A 68 -22.98 4.71 -17.35
C GLU A 68 -23.40 3.72 -16.26
N GLN A 69 -22.50 2.87 -15.77
CA GLN A 69 -22.80 1.94 -14.67
C GLN A 69 -23.27 2.62 -13.38
N LEU A 70 -22.84 3.86 -13.17
CA LEU A 70 -23.19 4.65 -11.98
C LEU A 70 -24.30 5.68 -12.25
N ASN A 71 -24.82 5.72 -13.48
CA ASN A 71 -25.78 6.73 -13.93
C ASN A 71 -25.29 8.17 -13.67
N LEU A 72 -24.00 8.41 -13.96
CA LEU A 72 -23.34 9.72 -13.81
C LEU A 72 -23.02 10.32 -15.18
N GLN A 73 -22.97 11.66 -15.24
CA GLN A 73 -22.46 12.38 -16.38
C GLN A 73 -20.97 12.74 -16.20
N VAL A 74 -20.30 13.09 -17.29
CA VAL A 74 -18.92 13.58 -17.25
C VAL A 74 -18.85 14.81 -16.33
N GLY A 75 -17.96 14.77 -15.35
CA GLY A 75 -17.77 15.84 -14.38
C GLY A 75 -18.55 15.70 -13.08
N GLU A 76 -19.41 14.70 -12.93
CA GLU A 76 -20.22 14.46 -11.72
C GLU A 76 -19.58 13.47 -10.73
N LEU A 77 -18.65 12.64 -11.18
CA LEU A 77 -17.94 11.71 -10.30
C LEU A 77 -17.20 12.48 -9.20
N PHE A 78 -17.46 12.11 -7.93
CA PHE A 78 -16.82 12.78 -6.80
C PHE A 78 -15.32 12.50 -6.76
N LEU A 79 -14.90 11.23 -6.78
CA LEU A 79 -13.50 10.84 -6.67
C LEU A 79 -13.14 9.71 -7.65
N LEU A 80 -12.06 9.88 -8.40
CA LEU A 80 -11.39 8.80 -9.09
C LEU A 80 -10.10 8.47 -8.34
N ALA A 81 -10.07 7.33 -7.67
CA ALA A 81 -8.91 6.81 -6.96
C ALA A 81 -8.23 5.71 -7.78
N GLY A 82 -6.93 5.46 -7.53
CA GLY A 82 -6.26 4.36 -8.18
C GLY A 82 -4.82 4.11 -7.73
N CYS A 83 -4.39 2.87 -7.90
CA CYS A 83 -3.03 2.40 -7.60
C CYS A 83 -2.38 1.79 -8.84
N PRO A 84 -2.08 2.58 -9.90
CA PRO A 84 -1.50 2.04 -11.13
C PRO A 84 -0.20 1.28 -10.85
N PRO A 85 -0.03 0.04 -11.36
CA PRO A 85 1.14 -0.77 -11.04
C PRO A 85 2.42 -0.16 -11.61
N CYS A 86 3.43 -0.04 -10.75
CA CYS A 86 4.76 0.46 -11.06
C CYS A 86 5.84 -0.52 -10.57
N GLN A 87 5.71 -1.79 -10.96
CA GLN A 87 6.58 -2.87 -10.45
C GLN A 87 8.06 -2.66 -10.80
N THR A 88 8.35 -1.99 -11.91
CA THR A 88 9.71 -1.74 -12.40
C THR A 88 10.47 -0.66 -11.64
N PHE A 89 9.78 0.19 -10.87
CA PHE A 89 10.38 1.28 -10.10
C PHE A 89 10.58 0.93 -8.62
N SER A 90 10.26 -0.30 -8.22
CA SER A 90 10.55 -0.75 -6.86
C SER A 90 12.06 -0.91 -6.66
N SER A 91 12.57 -0.53 -5.49
CA SER A 91 13.99 -0.64 -5.14
C SER A 91 14.55 -2.07 -5.14
N LEU A 92 13.68 -3.08 -5.29
CA LEU A 92 14.05 -4.49 -5.29
C LEU A 92 14.38 -5.03 -6.68
N GLN A 93 14.05 -4.31 -7.76
CA GLN A 93 14.28 -4.76 -9.14
C GLN A 93 15.56 -4.16 -9.69
N LYS A 94 16.47 -5.01 -10.19
CA LYS A 94 17.81 -4.65 -10.67
C LYS A 94 17.90 -4.48 -12.19
N ASP A 95 16.94 -5.00 -12.95
CA ASP A 95 17.00 -5.02 -14.40
C ASP A 95 16.54 -3.68 -15.01
N ASP A 96 17.11 -3.35 -16.17
CA ASP A 96 16.74 -2.15 -16.92
C ASP A 96 15.40 -2.41 -17.64
N VAL A 97 14.34 -1.86 -17.10
CA VAL A 97 12.94 -2.14 -17.47
C VAL A 97 12.26 -0.89 -18.04
N THR A 98 13.01 -0.02 -18.69
CA THR A 98 12.49 1.22 -19.29
C THR A 98 11.38 0.97 -20.32
N ASN A 99 11.32 -0.23 -20.93
CA ASN A 99 10.36 -0.63 -21.96
C ASN A 99 9.23 -1.55 -21.45
N ASP A 100 9.01 -1.70 -20.16
CA ASP A 100 7.89 -2.51 -19.65
C ASP A 100 6.55 -1.81 -19.90
N ALA A 101 5.66 -2.48 -20.66
CA ALA A 101 4.33 -1.96 -21.00
C ALA A 101 3.47 -1.60 -19.76
N ARG A 102 3.79 -2.17 -18.60
CA ARG A 102 3.12 -1.84 -17.32
C ARG A 102 3.45 -0.44 -16.81
N ASN A 103 4.57 0.14 -17.23
CA ASN A 103 4.93 1.52 -16.88
C ASN A 103 3.97 2.54 -17.50
N ASN A 104 3.27 2.17 -18.56
CA ASN A 104 2.31 3.01 -19.25
C ASN A 104 0.92 3.00 -18.60
N LEU A 105 0.66 2.15 -17.60
CA LEU A 105 -0.63 2.07 -16.95
C LEU A 105 -0.98 3.32 -16.11
N ILE A 106 0.01 4.12 -15.74
CA ILE A 106 -0.25 5.45 -15.17
C ILE A 106 -0.94 6.38 -16.19
N PHE A 107 -0.67 6.23 -17.48
CA PHE A 107 -1.33 7.02 -18.53
C PHE A 107 -2.76 6.55 -18.79
N GLU A 108 -3.09 5.29 -18.50
CA GLU A 108 -4.48 4.83 -18.48
C GLU A 108 -5.26 5.47 -17.31
N TYR A 109 -4.61 5.65 -16.16
CA TYR A 109 -5.18 6.39 -15.04
C TYR A 109 -5.46 7.86 -15.45
N THR A 110 -4.50 8.57 -16.07
CA THR A 110 -4.71 9.96 -16.53
C THR A 110 -5.72 10.05 -17.68
N ARG A 111 -5.79 9.03 -18.56
CA ARG A 111 -6.81 8.94 -19.63
C ARG A 111 -8.22 8.89 -19.03
N LEU A 112 -8.45 8.01 -18.06
CA LEU A 112 -9.75 7.89 -17.41
C LEU A 112 -10.12 9.13 -16.60
N ILE A 113 -9.17 9.83 -15.98
CA ILE A 113 -9.40 11.14 -15.37
C ILE A 113 -9.90 12.14 -16.40
N ARG A 114 -9.28 12.19 -17.57
CA ARG A 114 -9.67 13.11 -18.66
C ARG A 114 -11.06 12.80 -19.21
N GLU A 115 -11.40 11.50 -19.33
CA GLU A 115 -12.69 11.05 -19.84
C GLU A 115 -13.83 11.27 -18.82
N THR A 116 -13.60 11.00 -17.53
CA THR A 116 -14.64 11.10 -16.49
C THR A 116 -14.71 12.48 -15.83
N ARG A 117 -13.61 13.26 -15.84
CA ARG A 117 -13.48 14.60 -15.22
C ARG A 117 -13.96 14.65 -13.77
N PRO A 118 -13.50 13.79 -12.88
CA PRO A 118 -13.96 13.75 -11.49
C PRO A 118 -13.70 15.07 -10.76
N LEU A 119 -14.40 15.33 -9.65
CA LEU A 119 -14.15 16.50 -8.82
C LEU A 119 -12.79 16.42 -8.11
N PHE A 120 -12.45 15.22 -7.67
CA PHE A 120 -11.21 14.91 -6.96
C PHE A 120 -10.51 13.70 -7.58
N ILE A 121 -9.19 13.66 -7.43
CA ILE A 121 -8.35 12.52 -7.84
C ILE A 121 -7.45 12.09 -6.68
N LEU A 122 -7.19 10.79 -6.56
CA LEU A 122 -6.29 10.20 -5.57
C LEU A 122 -5.47 9.08 -6.20
N MET A 123 -4.15 9.14 -6.09
CA MET A 123 -3.27 8.08 -6.57
C MET A 123 -2.30 7.66 -5.46
N GLU A 124 -2.15 6.35 -5.27
CA GLU A 124 -1.08 5.76 -4.46
C GLU A 124 -0.06 5.08 -5.36
N ASN A 125 1.23 5.19 -4.99
CA ASN A 125 2.28 4.48 -5.71
C ASN A 125 3.54 4.27 -4.84
N VAL A 126 4.52 3.56 -5.38
CA VAL A 126 5.84 3.42 -4.74
C VAL A 126 6.65 4.72 -4.84
N PRO A 127 7.51 5.05 -3.84
CA PRO A 127 8.33 6.26 -3.87
C PRO A 127 9.24 6.39 -5.10
N GLY A 128 9.66 5.26 -5.67
CA GLY A 128 10.51 5.20 -6.86
C GLY A 128 9.90 5.81 -8.12
N LEU A 129 8.57 5.98 -8.15
CA LEU A 129 7.90 6.68 -9.24
C LEU A 129 8.26 8.18 -9.25
N ALA A 130 8.23 8.85 -8.10
CA ALA A 130 8.52 10.29 -8.01
C ALA A 130 10.01 10.60 -7.85
N ASN A 131 10.74 9.78 -7.07
CA ASN A 131 12.10 10.08 -6.61
C ASN A 131 13.17 9.15 -7.21
N GLY A 132 12.80 8.28 -8.15
CA GLY A 132 13.68 7.27 -8.71
C GLY A 132 13.62 7.19 -10.24
N ARG A 133 13.70 5.96 -10.75
CA ARG A 133 13.68 5.67 -12.19
C ARG A 133 12.38 6.09 -12.89
N GLY A 134 11.27 6.18 -12.16
CA GLY A 134 9.97 6.59 -12.68
C GLY A 134 9.77 8.09 -12.85
N LYS A 135 10.73 8.93 -12.44
CA LYS A 135 10.58 10.39 -12.37
C LYS A 135 10.11 11.04 -13.68
N GLN A 136 10.61 10.57 -14.82
CA GLN A 136 10.21 11.12 -16.13
C GLN A 136 8.75 10.78 -16.47
N ILE A 137 8.36 9.52 -16.24
CA ILE A 137 6.97 9.04 -16.46
C ILE A 137 6.01 9.80 -15.54
N PHE A 138 6.38 9.98 -14.28
CA PHE A 138 5.58 10.75 -13.33
C PHE A 138 5.43 12.22 -13.74
N ALA A 139 6.52 12.86 -14.20
CA ALA A 139 6.48 14.23 -14.70
C ALA A 139 5.56 14.39 -15.91
N GLN A 140 5.54 13.40 -16.83
CA GLN A 140 4.62 13.39 -17.97
C GLN A 140 3.16 13.26 -17.50
N ALA A 141 2.89 12.34 -16.57
CA ALA A 141 1.54 12.19 -16.01
C ALA A 141 1.06 13.45 -15.28
N LEU A 142 1.94 14.13 -14.54
CA LEU A 142 1.62 15.43 -13.93
C LEU A 142 1.29 16.50 -14.98
N ALA A 143 2.07 16.58 -16.04
CA ALA A 143 1.83 17.55 -17.13
C ALA A 143 0.47 17.33 -17.82
N GLU A 144 -0.08 16.11 -17.83
CA GLU A 144 -1.43 15.83 -18.31
C GLU A 144 -2.53 16.29 -17.32
N LEU A 145 -2.24 16.27 -16.02
CA LEU A 145 -3.20 16.61 -14.96
C LEU A 145 -3.27 18.11 -14.65
N GLU A 146 -2.10 18.78 -14.57
CA GLU A 146 -1.97 20.18 -14.13
C GLU A 146 -2.86 21.20 -14.90
N PRO A 147 -3.14 21.03 -16.19
CA PRO A 147 -4.04 21.95 -16.89
C PRO A 147 -5.47 21.95 -16.34
N THR A 148 -5.90 20.85 -15.72
CA THR A 148 -7.27 20.64 -15.25
C THR A 148 -7.39 20.54 -13.73
N TYR A 149 -6.34 20.10 -13.05
CA TYR A 149 -6.34 19.83 -11.62
C TYR A 149 -5.26 20.60 -10.87
N HIS A 150 -5.62 21.10 -9.71
CA HIS A 150 -4.68 21.57 -8.71
C HIS A 150 -4.15 20.35 -7.95
N VAL A 151 -2.90 19.98 -8.19
CA VAL A 151 -2.31 18.70 -7.73
C VAL A 151 -1.31 18.94 -6.60
N LEU A 152 -1.35 18.08 -5.59
CA LEU A 152 -0.36 18.02 -4.51
C LEU A 152 0.06 16.55 -4.29
N TYR A 153 1.34 16.32 -4.08
CA TYR A 153 1.87 14.98 -3.80
C TYR A 153 3.07 15.02 -2.88
N ASP A 154 3.27 13.93 -2.12
CA ASP A 154 4.48 13.70 -1.33
C ASP A 154 4.62 12.19 -1.03
N VAL A 155 5.78 11.81 -0.49
CA VAL A 155 6.05 10.46 -0.01
C VAL A 155 5.72 10.38 1.47
N LEU A 156 4.61 9.74 1.79
CA LEU A 156 4.12 9.55 3.14
C LEU A 156 4.59 8.19 3.71
N ASN A 157 4.81 8.16 5.04
CA ASN A 157 5.12 6.91 5.75
C ASN A 157 3.94 6.52 6.63
N CYS A 158 3.37 5.33 6.44
CA CYS A 158 2.22 4.85 7.20
C CYS A 158 2.42 4.91 8.72
N ALA A 159 3.66 4.73 9.21
CA ALA A 159 3.96 4.86 10.64
C ALA A 159 3.68 6.27 11.20
N ASP A 160 3.77 7.33 10.38
CA ASP A 160 3.45 8.69 10.77
C ASP A 160 1.94 8.92 10.99
N TYR A 161 1.11 7.92 10.68
CA TYR A 161 -0.35 7.94 10.79
C TYR A 161 -0.90 6.82 11.70
N GLY A 162 -0.02 6.22 12.54
CA GLY A 162 -0.42 5.24 13.55
C GLY A 162 -0.44 3.78 13.07
N VAL A 163 -0.07 3.50 11.82
CA VAL A 163 0.07 2.12 11.35
C VAL A 163 1.37 1.53 11.90
N PRO A 164 1.36 0.31 12.49
CA PRO A 164 2.56 -0.32 13.06
C PRO A 164 3.52 -0.85 11.98
N GLN A 165 3.69 -0.10 10.89
CA GLN A 165 4.46 -0.50 9.72
C GLN A 165 5.17 0.70 9.09
N THR A 166 6.49 0.60 8.86
CA THR A 166 7.25 1.53 8.04
C THR A 166 7.01 1.19 6.57
N ARG A 167 5.99 1.81 5.99
CA ARG A 167 5.61 1.68 4.58
C ARG A 167 5.53 3.06 3.95
N LYS A 168 6.50 3.37 3.12
CA LYS A 168 6.53 4.65 2.40
C LYS A 168 5.80 4.53 1.06
N ARG A 169 4.93 5.49 0.76
CA ARG A 169 4.16 5.56 -0.48
C ARG A 169 4.08 6.98 -1.00
N LEU A 170 4.23 7.11 -2.30
CA LEU A 170 3.84 8.32 -3.00
C LEU A 170 2.31 8.40 -2.94
N VAL A 171 1.81 9.51 -2.44
CA VAL A 171 0.38 9.84 -2.45
C VAL A 171 0.23 11.15 -3.22
N LEU A 172 -0.62 11.12 -4.23
CA LEU A 172 -1.02 12.29 -5.02
C LEU A 172 -2.51 12.47 -4.85
N HIS A 173 -2.93 13.68 -4.58
CA HIS A 173 -4.31 14.07 -4.68
C HIS A 173 -4.44 15.38 -5.49
N GLY A 174 -5.58 15.55 -6.13
CA GLY A 174 -5.87 16.75 -6.89
C GLY A 174 -7.32 17.15 -6.78
N ILE A 175 -7.55 18.44 -6.97
CA ILE A 175 -8.86 19.04 -7.00
C ILE A 175 -9.01 19.68 -8.37
N ARG A 176 -10.14 19.43 -9.06
CA ARG A 176 -10.42 20.06 -10.34
C ARG A 176 -10.45 21.59 -10.20
N ASN A 177 -9.87 22.32 -11.13
CA ASN A 177 -9.59 23.76 -10.99
C ASN A 177 -10.85 24.59 -10.73
N ASP A 178 -11.98 24.28 -11.35
CA ASP A 178 -13.26 24.96 -11.10
C ASP A 178 -13.78 24.72 -9.67
N VAL A 179 -13.62 23.48 -9.15
CA VAL A 179 -13.96 23.13 -7.77
C VAL A 179 -13.05 23.85 -6.79
N TYR A 180 -11.73 23.88 -7.07
CA TYR A 180 -10.77 24.60 -6.25
C TYR A 180 -11.09 26.10 -6.15
N GLN A 181 -11.42 26.73 -7.30
CA GLN A 181 -11.84 28.15 -7.31
C GLN A 181 -13.10 28.37 -6.47
N LEU A 182 -14.09 27.47 -6.56
CA LEU A 182 -15.29 27.55 -5.73
C LEU A 182 -14.98 27.41 -4.23
N LEU A 183 -14.05 26.51 -3.87
CA LEU A 183 -13.64 26.31 -2.48
C LEU A 183 -12.97 27.56 -1.89
N ILE A 184 -12.03 28.19 -2.61
CA ILE A 184 -11.36 29.41 -2.12
C ILE A 184 -12.29 30.63 -2.08
N GLN A 185 -13.29 30.71 -2.95
CA GLN A 185 -14.34 31.76 -2.88
C GLN A 185 -15.19 31.63 -1.62
N ASN A 186 -15.56 30.41 -1.24
CA ASN A 186 -16.38 30.16 -0.06
C ASN A 186 -15.55 30.11 1.26
N GLN A 187 -14.29 29.75 1.16
CA GLN A 187 -13.34 29.64 2.26
C GLN A 187 -11.99 30.27 1.84
N PRO A 188 -11.80 31.58 1.99
CA PRO A 188 -10.61 32.29 1.46
C PRO A 188 -9.27 31.76 2.00
N ASN A 189 -9.27 31.07 3.14
CA ASN A 189 -8.09 30.45 3.73
C ASN A 189 -7.91 28.97 3.33
N PHE A 190 -8.78 28.44 2.45
CA PHE A 190 -8.66 27.06 1.98
C PHE A 190 -7.34 26.87 1.24
N LYS A 191 -6.61 25.84 1.65
CA LYS A 191 -5.40 25.34 0.97
C LYS A 191 -5.48 23.85 0.86
N ILE A 192 -5.19 23.34 -0.34
CA ILE A 192 -4.97 21.91 -0.50
C ILE A 192 -3.77 21.51 0.36
N SER A 193 -3.91 20.44 1.13
CA SER A 193 -2.85 19.92 2.00
C SER A 193 -2.90 18.40 2.03
N LEU A 194 -1.76 17.77 2.23
CA LEU A 194 -1.69 16.36 2.59
C LEU A 194 -2.15 16.19 4.04
N PRO A 195 -2.61 14.99 4.44
CA PRO A 195 -3.03 14.76 5.81
C PRO A 195 -1.90 15.04 6.80
N SER A 196 -2.22 15.71 7.90
CA SER A 196 -1.25 16.00 8.95
C SER A 196 -0.83 14.71 9.66
N LYS A 197 0.44 14.59 9.99
CA LYS A 197 0.96 13.48 10.77
C LYS A 197 0.31 13.45 12.15
N THR A 198 -0.01 12.27 12.63
CA THR A 198 -0.56 12.02 13.99
C THR A 198 0.47 11.36 14.90
N HIS A 199 1.50 10.74 14.33
CA HIS A 199 2.54 9.99 15.04
C HIS A 199 3.95 10.40 14.60
N THR A 200 4.94 10.11 15.43
CA THR A 200 6.36 10.45 15.19
C THR A 200 7.30 9.39 15.78
N ASN A 201 8.47 9.24 15.17
CA ASN A 201 9.57 8.47 15.76
C ASN A 201 10.38 9.27 16.80
N ASN A 202 10.12 10.57 16.94
CA ASN A 202 10.81 11.45 17.89
C ASN A 202 9.80 12.31 18.65
N PRO A 203 9.09 11.76 19.66
CA PRO A 203 8.10 12.50 20.44
C PRO A 203 8.71 13.62 21.28
N GLN A 204 10.02 13.57 21.59
CA GLN A 204 10.68 14.65 22.33
C GLN A 204 10.78 15.94 21.51
N GLN A 205 11.02 15.83 20.21
CA GLN A 205 11.04 16.98 19.29
C GLN A 205 9.64 17.37 18.78
N ASN A 206 8.68 16.47 18.86
CA ASN A 206 7.31 16.68 18.38
C ASN A 206 6.30 16.30 19.48
N PRO A 207 6.18 17.08 20.56
CA PRO A 207 5.39 16.70 21.74
C PRO A 207 3.88 16.63 21.48
N ASN A 208 3.41 17.21 20.38
CA ASN A 208 2.00 17.18 19.98
C ASN A 208 1.62 15.93 19.16
N LEU A 209 2.60 15.09 18.81
CA LEU A 209 2.39 13.86 18.07
C LEU A 209 2.57 12.64 18.98
N LEU A 210 1.78 11.60 18.73
CA LEU A 210 1.91 10.32 19.44
C LEU A 210 3.18 9.59 18.98
N PRO A 211 3.80 8.75 19.81
CA PRO A 211 4.87 7.86 19.38
C PRO A 211 4.40 6.89 18.30
N TRP A 212 5.29 6.50 17.38
CA TRP A 212 5.00 5.42 16.44
C TRP A 212 4.54 4.15 17.15
N VAL A 213 3.50 3.51 16.62
CA VAL A 213 3.04 2.21 17.11
C VAL A 213 4.03 1.13 16.69
N THR A 214 4.49 0.33 17.65
CA THR A 214 5.45 -0.74 17.39
C THR A 214 4.79 -2.04 16.97
N ALA A 215 5.53 -2.92 16.29
CA ALA A 215 5.07 -4.27 15.97
C ALA A 215 4.75 -5.08 17.24
N GLY A 216 5.55 -4.90 18.30
CA GLY A 216 5.29 -5.56 19.59
C GLY A 216 3.95 -5.14 20.19
N GLN A 217 3.61 -3.86 20.17
CA GLN A 217 2.30 -3.38 20.65
C GLN A 217 1.15 -3.96 19.81
N ALA A 218 1.28 -4.00 18.48
CA ALA A 218 0.26 -4.55 17.60
C ALA A 218 0.02 -6.05 17.86
N LEU A 219 1.11 -6.83 18.00
CA LEU A 219 1.03 -8.26 18.30
C LEU A 219 0.46 -8.55 19.69
N GLN A 220 0.77 -7.72 20.70
CA GLN A 220 0.25 -7.85 22.06
C GLN A 220 -1.23 -7.48 22.16
N ASN A 221 -1.65 -6.39 21.50
CA ASN A 221 -3.04 -5.94 21.52
C ASN A 221 -4.00 -6.93 20.83
N ASN A 222 -3.50 -7.70 19.87
CA ASN A 222 -4.23 -8.74 19.17
C ASN A 222 -3.74 -10.13 19.59
N ALA A 223 -3.70 -10.41 20.91
CA ALA A 223 -3.20 -11.66 21.46
C ALA A 223 -3.83 -12.89 20.79
N LEU A 224 -3.07 -13.50 19.87
CA LEU A 224 -3.46 -14.71 19.15
C LEU A 224 -2.87 -15.92 19.86
N PRO A 225 -3.49 -17.11 19.72
CA PRO A 225 -2.93 -18.33 20.27
C PRO A 225 -1.55 -18.63 19.64
N ALA A 226 -0.62 -19.15 20.45
CA ALA A 226 0.68 -19.57 19.90
C ALA A 226 0.50 -20.69 18.87
N ILE A 227 1.26 -20.62 17.77
CA ILE A 227 1.26 -21.64 16.72
C ILE A 227 2.70 -22.04 16.37
N ASN A 228 2.88 -23.26 15.85
CA ASN A 228 4.15 -23.68 15.27
C ASN A 228 4.17 -23.46 13.74
N ALA A 229 5.36 -23.33 13.17
CA ALA A 229 5.54 -23.23 11.73
C ALA A 229 4.95 -24.46 11.01
N GLY A 230 4.12 -24.21 9.99
CA GLY A 230 3.48 -25.28 9.20
C GLY A 230 2.25 -25.93 9.83
N GLN A 231 1.81 -25.46 10.98
CA GLN A 231 0.54 -25.91 11.55
C GLN A 231 -0.65 -25.19 10.89
N PRO A 232 -1.79 -25.89 10.72
CA PRO A 232 -3.02 -25.26 10.26
C PRO A 232 -3.51 -24.21 11.28
N ALA A 233 -4.30 -23.25 10.78
CA ALA A 233 -4.90 -22.22 11.63
C ALA A 233 -5.76 -22.84 12.75
N PRO A 234 -5.62 -22.39 14.00
CA PRO A 234 -6.45 -22.83 15.11
C PRO A 234 -7.95 -22.53 14.85
N VAL A 235 -8.83 -23.36 15.41
CA VAL A 235 -10.27 -23.13 15.33
C VAL A 235 -10.64 -21.75 15.89
N GLY A 236 -11.42 -20.99 15.14
CA GLY A 236 -11.80 -19.60 15.48
C GLY A 236 -10.79 -18.51 15.06
N TYR A 237 -9.63 -18.90 14.52
CA TYR A 237 -8.60 -17.96 14.08
C TYR A 237 -8.18 -18.20 12.61
N PRO A 238 -9.06 -17.99 11.64
CA PRO A 238 -8.75 -18.20 10.23
C PRO A 238 -7.55 -17.34 9.80
N ASN A 239 -6.75 -17.86 8.88
CA ASN A 239 -5.53 -17.22 8.38
C ASN A 239 -4.40 -17.05 9.44
N HIS A 240 -4.54 -17.65 10.63
CA HIS A 240 -3.47 -17.65 11.63
C HIS A 240 -2.55 -18.86 11.42
N GLU A 241 -1.87 -18.87 10.29
CA GLU A 241 -0.97 -19.96 9.88
C GLU A 241 0.26 -19.41 9.14
N THR A 242 1.33 -20.18 9.10
CA THR A 242 2.60 -19.84 8.42
C THR A 242 3.12 -21.05 7.66
N ASN A 243 4.04 -20.82 6.72
CA ASN A 243 4.78 -21.90 6.09
C ASN A 243 5.61 -22.68 7.11
N GLY A 244 5.74 -23.99 6.89
CA GLY A 244 6.63 -24.85 7.67
C GLY A 244 8.10 -24.42 7.54
N LEU A 245 8.89 -24.70 8.56
CA LEU A 245 10.33 -24.47 8.58
C LEU A 245 11.08 -25.81 8.68
N ALA A 246 12.10 -25.99 7.84
CA ALA A 246 13.08 -27.05 8.04
C ALA A 246 13.89 -26.79 9.31
N GLU A 247 14.40 -27.86 9.95
CA GLU A 247 15.16 -27.80 11.20
C GLU A 247 16.30 -26.77 11.17
N ILE A 248 17.05 -26.70 10.09
CA ILE A 248 18.11 -25.72 9.91
C ILE A 248 17.61 -24.28 9.94
N ASN A 249 16.36 -24.01 9.53
CA ASN A 249 15.76 -22.67 9.58
C ASN A 249 15.23 -22.36 10.99
N ILE A 250 14.83 -23.36 11.75
CA ILE A 250 14.51 -23.23 13.18
C ILE A 250 15.78 -22.82 13.94
N GLN A 251 16.90 -23.50 13.72
CA GLN A 251 18.20 -23.12 14.31
C GLN A 251 18.63 -21.69 13.91
N ARG A 252 18.41 -21.30 12.64
CA ARG A 252 18.70 -19.93 12.19
C ARG A 252 17.85 -18.89 12.90
N ILE A 253 16.53 -19.09 13.01
CA ILE A 253 15.64 -18.09 13.62
C ILE A 253 15.95 -17.94 15.11
N GLN A 254 16.23 -19.04 15.82
CA GLN A 254 16.63 -19.02 17.23
C GLN A 254 17.94 -18.25 17.43
N TYR A 255 18.95 -18.53 16.59
CA TYR A 255 20.23 -17.84 16.66
C TYR A 255 20.08 -16.34 16.35
N ILE A 256 19.39 -15.99 15.26
CA ILE A 256 19.19 -14.60 14.83
C ILE A 256 18.44 -13.79 15.89
N ARG A 257 17.45 -14.39 16.56
CA ARG A 257 16.66 -13.73 17.62
C ARG A 257 17.53 -13.22 18.76
N THR A 258 18.51 -13.99 19.15
CA THR A 258 19.40 -13.66 20.28
C THR A 258 20.64 -12.86 19.88
N HIS A 259 20.93 -12.72 18.57
CA HIS A 259 22.16 -12.09 18.05
C HIS A 259 21.90 -10.92 17.09
N GLY A 260 20.88 -10.10 17.35
CA GLY A 260 20.68 -8.83 16.65
C GLY A 260 19.67 -8.84 15.49
N GLY A 261 18.86 -9.89 15.35
CA GLY A 261 17.67 -9.90 14.48
C GLY A 261 17.94 -9.94 12.96
N SER A 262 19.20 -10.11 12.52
CA SER A 262 19.59 -10.12 11.12
C SER A 262 20.41 -11.38 10.78
N ARG A 263 20.21 -11.92 9.57
CA ARG A 263 21.02 -13.04 9.06
C ARG A 263 22.54 -12.79 9.03
N ASN A 264 22.94 -11.53 9.05
CA ASN A 264 24.37 -11.17 9.03
C ASN A 264 25.12 -11.62 10.29
N CYS A 265 24.43 -11.92 11.38
CA CYS A 265 25.03 -12.47 12.59
C CYS A 265 25.27 -13.98 12.54
N LEU A 266 24.76 -14.69 11.52
CA LEU A 266 24.85 -16.13 11.43
C LEU A 266 26.29 -16.63 11.34
N PRO A 267 26.71 -17.61 12.15
CA PRO A 267 27.98 -18.30 12.03
C PRO A 267 28.02 -19.09 10.71
N SER A 268 29.24 -19.40 10.24
CA SER A 268 29.47 -20.00 8.92
C SER A 268 28.63 -21.25 8.62
N HIS A 269 28.44 -22.12 9.63
CA HIS A 269 27.68 -23.38 9.47
C HIS A 269 26.16 -23.18 9.35
N LEU A 270 25.63 -21.99 9.75
CA LEU A 270 24.24 -21.63 9.58
C LEU A 270 24.00 -20.71 8.37
N GLN A 271 25.05 -20.19 7.74
CA GLN A 271 24.91 -19.36 6.55
C GLN A 271 24.48 -20.20 5.34
N LEU A 272 23.72 -19.57 4.44
CA LEU A 272 23.43 -20.17 3.14
C LEU A 272 24.59 -19.89 2.16
N PRO A 273 24.99 -20.83 1.32
CA PRO A 273 26.07 -20.64 0.34
C PRO A 273 25.85 -19.42 -0.56
N CYS A 274 24.59 -19.13 -0.95
CA CYS A 274 24.24 -17.95 -1.72
C CYS A 274 24.41 -16.62 -0.97
N HIS A 275 24.48 -16.64 0.36
CA HIS A 275 24.67 -15.45 1.19
C HIS A 275 26.14 -15.16 1.51
N GLN A 276 27.04 -16.06 1.17
CA GLN A 276 28.49 -15.90 1.37
C GLN A 276 29.17 -15.16 0.19
N ARG A 277 28.44 -14.84 -0.86
CA ARG A 277 28.96 -14.14 -2.05
C ARG A 277 29.03 -12.63 -1.82
N ASN A 278 30.04 -11.97 -2.43
CA ASN A 278 30.27 -10.52 -2.26
C ASN A 278 29.17 -9.59 -2.76
N ASN A 279 28.24 -10.07 -3.60
CA ASN A 279 27.10 -9.31 -4.12
C ASN A 279 25.78 -9.94 -3.71
N VAL A 280 25.53 -9.99 -2.40
CA VAL A 280 24.28 -10.50 -1.87
C VAL A 280 23.20 -9.43 -2.05
N GLY A 281 22.08 -9.80 -2.69
CA GLY A 281 20.93 -8.92 -2.89
C GLY A 281 20.33 -8.39 -1.59
N TYR A 282 19.02 -8.25 -1.54
CA TYR A 282 18.32 -7.71 -0.37
C TYR A 282 18.70 -8.39 0.96
N SER A 283 19.24 -7.62 1.89
CA SER A 283 19.80 -8.12 3.16
C SER A 283 18.74 -8.50 4.21
N GLY A 284 17.48 -8.13 3.99
CA GLY A 284 16.39 -8.34 4.96
C GLY A 284 15.84 -9.75 5.06
N VAL A 285 16.16 -10.67 4.11
CA VAL A 285 15.70 -12.06 4.16
C VAL A 285 16.23 -12.78 5.40
N TYR A 286 15.45 -13.71 5.95
CA TYR A 286 15.76 -14.41 7.20
C TYR A 286 15.89 -13.49 8.43
N GLY A 287 15.39 -12.25 8.36
CA GLY A 287 15.39 -11.33 9.49
C GLY A 287 14.19 -11.55 10.40
N ILE A 288 14.31 -11.08 11.64
CA ILE A 288 13.24 -11.05 12.64
C ILE A 288 12.68 -9.63 12.76
N ILE A 289 11.40 -9.52 12.98
CA ILE A 289 10.73 -8.24 13.26
C ILE A 289 11.24 -7.71 14.60
N ASP A 290 11.70 -6.49 14.62
CA ASP A 290 12.05 -5.77 15.86
C ASP A 290 10.75 -5.30 16.54
N ALA A 291 10.40 -5.95 17.65
CA ALA A 291 9.19 -5.65 18.40
C ALA A 291 9.14 -4.21 18.96
N THR A 292 10.30 -3.54 19.06
CA THR A 292 10.40 -2.17 19.60
C THR A 292 10.18 -1.09 18.56
N LYS A 293 9.98 -1.47 17.29
CA LYS A 293 9.78 -0.57 16.15
C LYS A 293 8.54 -0.96 15.35
N PRO A 294 8.01 -0.07 14.50
CA PRO A 294 7.06 -0.49 13.48
C PRO A 294 7.65 -1.58 12.59
N ALA A 295 6.85 -2.54 12.18
CA ALA A 295 7.26 -3.60 11.28
C ALA A 295 7.80 -3.06 9.94
N PRO A 296 8.65 -3.79 9.22
CA PRO A 296 9.00 -3.46 7.84
C PRO A 296 7.77 -3.58 6.93
N THR A 297 7.87 -3.04 5.71
CA THR A 297 6.79 -3.18 4.72
C THR A 297 6.39 -4.64 4.53
N MET A 298 5.13 -4.97 4.82
CA MET A 298 4.55 -6.29 4.58
C MET A 298 4.30 -6.51 3.10
N THR A 299 4.59 -7.71 2.62
CA THR A 299 4.36 -8.14 1.23
C THR A 299 3.63 -9.47 1.22
N GLY A 300 3.08 -9.89 0.09
CA GLY A 300 2.37 -11.17 -0.05
C GLY A 300 3.17 -12.43 0.27
N GLY A 301 4.48 -12.31 0.59
CA GLY A 301 5.32 -13.42 1.04
C GLY A 301 5.64 -13.42 2.54
N CYS A 302 4.94 -12.65 3.36
CA CYS A 302 5.25 -12.44 4.79
C CYS A 302 5.19 -13.72 5.65
N ILE A 303 4.40 -14.71 5.23
CA ILE A 303 4.34 -16.03 5.88
C ILE A 303 5.58 -16.92 5.62
N CYS A 304 6.49 -16.46 4.78
CA CYS A 304 7.70 -17.19 4.41
C CYS A 304 8.94 -16.51 4.98
N TYR A 305 9.62 -17.18 5.91
CA TYR A 305 10.79 -16.65 6.61
C TYR A 305 11.96 -16.26 5.69
N SER A 306 12.07 -16.91 4.53
CA SER A 306 13.14 -16.65 3.56
C SER A 306 12.89 -15.44 2.64
N LYS A 307 11.69 -14.84 2.67
CA LYS A 307 11.32 -13.77 1.71
C LYS A 307 11.50 -12.35 2.26
N GLY A 308 11.78 -12.19 3.55
CA GLY A 308 11.94 -10.87 4.14
C GLY A 308 12.32 -10.92 5.61
N ARG A 309 12.15 -9.80 6.29
CA ARG A 309 12.30 -9.66 7.74
C ARG A 309 10.95 -9.98 8.40
N TYR A 310 10.52 -11.25 8.29
CA TYR A 310 9.20 -11.69 8.71
C TYR A 310 9.23 -12.72 9.84
N GLY A 311 10.42 -13.02 10.40
CA GLY A 311 10.53 -13.85 11.59
C GLY A 311 9.76 -13.24 12.76
N HIS A 312 8.94 -14.07 13.44
CA HIS A 312 8.19 -13.63 14.63
C HIS A 312 9.16 -13.24 15.76
N PRO A 313 8.89 -12.17 16.52
CA PRO A 313 9.82 -11.71 17.56
C PRO A 313 10.14 -12.76 18.63
N THR A 314 9.19 -13.59 18.99
CA THR A 314 9.29 -14.54 20.11
C THR A 314 9.09 -16.00 19.73
N GLU A 315 8.47 -16.31 18.58
CA GLU A 315 8.16 -17.69 18.17
C GLU A 315 9.04 -18.14 16.99
N ASP A 316 9.27 -19.46 16.87
CA ASP A 316 10.18 -20.04 15.86
C ASP A 316 9.49 -20.23 14.51
N ARG A 317 8.94 -19.14 13.96
CA ARG A 317 8.20 -19.09 12.71
C ARG A 317 8.26 -17.70 12.06
N ALA A 318 7.77 -17.59 10.85
CA ALA A 318 7.40 -16.29 10.29
C ALA A 318 6.11 -15.77 10.96
N ILE A 319 5.76 -14.51 10.76
CA ILE A 319 4.42 -14.02 11.10
C ILE A 319 3.36 -14.73 10.27
N SER A 320 2.16 -14.87 10.82
CA SER A 320 1.00 -15.38 10.09
C SER A 320 0.36 -14.32 9.21
N VAL A 321 -0.51 -14.73 8.28
CA VAL A 321 -1.33 -13.80 7.49
C VAL A 321 -2.15 -12.90 8.41
N ARG A 322 -2.75 -13.47 9.46
CA ARG A 322 -3.59 -12.74 10.44
C ARG A 322 -2.80 -11.72 11.25
N GLU A 323 -1.55 -12.01 11.60
CA GLU A 323 -0.66 -11.06 12.28
C GLU A 323 -0.16 -9.95 11.34
N ALA A 324 -0.08 -10.23 10.05
CA ALA A 324 0.36 -9.27 9.06
C ALA A 324 -0.76 -8.28 8.65
N ALA A 325 -2.03 -8.67 8.82
CA ALA A 325 -3.22 -7.85 8.56
C ALA A 325 -3.53 -6.91 9.72
#